data_d122373d14cc1ccf2c8bcd961b48b42b
#
_entry.id   d122373d14cc1ccf2c8bcd961b48b42b
#
_cell.length_a   1.000
_cell.length_b   1.000
_cell.length_c   1.000
_cell.angle_alpha   90.00
_cell.angle_beta   90.00
_cell.angle_gamma   90.00
#
_symmetry.space_group_name_H-M   'P 1'
#
loop_
_entity.id
_entity.type
_entity.pdbx_description
1 polymer ?
#
loop_
_entity_poly.entity_id
_entity_poly.type
_entity_poly.pdbx_seq_one_letter_code
_entity_poly.pdbx_strand_id
1 'polypeptide(L)'
;MLRRDFLRRSTRTLGAALFAANPVARAALIDPDPLPKKFQASDEVVLGHTGIRTSRLAMGTGTIGYGGASNQTRLGTSPLTRILVDGYHENGLRFFDSADSYGSHPYVAAALKQIPRDKVTVLTKTDTRNPAGVRADLDRFRKELGVDYIDIVLIHCVTESDWTTRYRGIMDVLSEAKQKGVIRAHGVSCHSIGALRAAAASPWVEVDLVRLNPIGSHMDADPDTVISVVKQMRTQGKAIVGMKILGQGDLRNKPSEAIRYALSTGVLDAFTVGAESQKEQNDLIERVAAA
;
A
#
# COMPACT_ATOMS: atom_id res chain seq x y z
N MET A 1 53.44 4.00 -49.52
CA MET A 1 53.82 2.89 -50.43
C MET A 1 52.57 2.08 -50.62
N LEU A 2 51.83 2.24 -51.77
CA LEU A 2 51.91 1.48 -52.99
C LEU A 2 51.50 0.00 -52.75
N ARG A 3 50.49 -0.61 -53.35
CA ARG A 3 49.80 -0.51 -54.65
C ARG A 3 48.68 -1.54 -54.60
N ARG A 4 47.47 -1.25 -55.05
CA ARG A 4 46.89 -1.43 -56.42
C ARG A 4 46.42 -2.85 -56.73
N ASP A 5 45.07 -2.91 -56.94
CA ASP A 5 44.36 -3.36 -58.14
C ASP A 5 44.51 -4.83 -58.59
N PHE A 6 43.37 -5.54 -58.74
CA PHE A 6 42.95 -5.94 -60.06
C PHE A 6 41.51 -6.43 -60.14
N LEU A 7 40.77 -5.76 -61.01
CA LEU A 7 39.45 -6.17 -61.54
C LEU A 7 39.57 -7.43 -62.41
N ARG A 8 38.58 -8.32 -62.47
CA ARG A 8 38.02 -8.75 -63.76
C ARG A 8 36.62 -9.34 -63.63
N ARG A 9 35.78 -8.86 -64.49
CA ARG A 9 34.43 -9.23 -64.86
C ARG A 9 34.38 -10.67 -65.43
N SER A 10 33.21 -11.36 -65.24
CA SER A 10 32.65 -12.19 -66.30
C SER A 10 31.15 -12.35 -66.09
N THR A 11 30.39 -11.96 -67.07
CA THR A 11 29.00 -12.11 -67.34
C THR A 11 28.66 -13.49 -67.86
N ARG A 12 27.46 -14.03 -67.52
CA ARG A 12 26.50 -14.80 -68.37
C ARG A 12 25.35 -15.28 -67.49
N THR A 13 24.23 -14.78 -67.69
CA THR A 13 23.03 -15.03 -68.52
C THR A 13 22.15 -16.21 -68.10
N LEU A 14 20.87 -15.83 -67.77
CA LEU A 14 19.58 -16.46 -67.94
C LEU A 14 19.31 -17.85 -67.34
N GLY A 15 18.26 -17.85 -66.55
CA GLY A 15 17.43 -18.99 -66.23
C GLY A 15 16.23 -18.51 -65.37
N ALA A 16 15.14 -18.05 -66.02
CA ALA A 16 13.90 -17.76 -65.36
C ALA A 16 13.19 -19.04 -64.93
N ALA A 17 13.01 -19.26 -63.67
CA ALA A 17 12.08 -20.26 -63.14
C ALA A 17 11.05 -19.54 -62.23
N LEU A 18 9.83 -19.42 -62.72
CA LEU A 18 8.70 -19.03 -61.94
C LEU A 18 8.41 -20.09 -60.86
N PHE A 19 8.69 -19.76 -59.60
CA PHE A 19 8.13 -20.47 -58.48
C PHE A 19 6.99 -19.64 -57.90
N ALA A 20 5.77 -20.16 -58.03
CA ALA A 20 4.58 -19.64 -57.36
C ALA A 20 4.82 -19.62 -55.86
N ALA A 21 4.84 -18.42 -55.27
CA ALA A 21 4.86 -18.24 -53.82
C ALA A 21 3.53 -18.61 -53.24
N ASN A 22 3.46 -19.75 -52.54
CA ASN A 22 2.37 -20.01 -51.60
C ASN A 22 2.48 -19.00 -50.42
N PRO A 23 1.45 -18.25 -50.10
CA PRO A 23 1.43 -17.49 -48.88
C PRO A 23 1.19 -18.47 -47.70
N VAL A 24 2.24 -18.99 -47.13
CA VAL A 24 2.15 -19.59 -45.79
C VAL A 24 1.70 -18.49 -44.86
N ALA A 25 0.42 -18.53 -44.47
CA ALA A 25 -0.11 -17.70 -43.42
C ALA A 25 0.76 -17.89 -42.16
N ARG A 26 1.54 -16.87 -41.83
CA ARG A 26 2.27 -16.77 -40.58
C ARG A 26 1.21 -16.61 -39.53
N ALA A 27 0.74 -17.71 -38.92
CA ALA A 27 -0.07 -17.65 -37.72
C ALA A 27 0.72 -16.80 -36.70
N ALA A 28 0.23 -15.61 -36.42
CA ALA A 28 0.73 -14.83 -35.32
C ALA A 28 0.61 -15.74 -34.09
N LEU A 29 1.75 -16.08 -33.50
CA LEU A 29 1.78 -16.67 -32.17
C LEU A 29 1.10 -15.63 -31.29
N ILE A 30 -0.15 -15.88 -30.93
CA ILE A 30 -0.81 -15.15 -29.85
C ILE A 30 0.02 -15.51 -28.64
N ASP A 31 0.78 -14.56 -28.10
CA ASP A 31 1.41 -14.73 -26.81
C ASP A 31 0.33 -15.21 -25.84
N PRO A 32 0.52 -16.34 -25.14
CA PRO A 32 -0.46 -16.78 -24.18
C PRO A 32 -0.68 -15.65 -23.20
N ASP A 33 -1.96 -15.35 -22.93
CA ASP A 33 -2.34 -14.37 -21.90
C ASP A 33 -1.45 -14.58 -20.69
N PRO A 34 -0.84 -13.52 -20.13
CA PRO A 34 0.04 -13.67 -18.98
C PRO A 34 -0.73 -14.42 -17.89
N LEU A 35 -0.13 -15.52 -17.40
CA LEU A 35 -0.71 -16.33 -16.33
C LEU A 35 -1.25 -15.38 -15.23
N PRO A 36 -2.44 -15.66 -14.68
CA PRO A 36 -3.01 -14.79 -13.66
C PRO A 36 -2.00 -14.58 -12.55
N LYS A 37 -1.75 -13.31 -12.24
CA LYS A 37 -0.74 -12.91 -11.26
C LYS A 37 -1.17 -13.44 -9.90
N LYS A 38 -0.45 -14.43 -9.38
CA LYS A 38 -0.70 -14.95 -8.03
C LYS A 38 -0.18 -13.93 -7.02
N PHE A 39 -1.04 -13.53 -6.08
CA PHE A 39 -0.67 -12.66 -4.98
C PHE A 39 -0.35 -13.49 -3.73
N GLN A 40 0.62 -13.02 -2.95
CA GLN A 40 0.86 -13.51 -1.61
C GLN A 40 0.71 -12.37 -0.61
N ALA A 41 0.20 -12.65 0.57
CA ALA A 41 0.08 -11.66 1.63
C ALA A 41 1.46 -11.09 2.04
N SER A 42 2.49 -11.93 1.99
CA SER A 42 3.89 -11.60 2.29
C SER A 42 4.68 -11.07 1.11
N ASP A 43 4.10 -10.93 -0.09
CA ASP A 43 4.81 -10.32 -1.23
C ASP A 43 5.48 -9.02 -0.81
N GLU A 44 6.77 -8.88 -1.10
CA GLU A 44 7.44 -7.61 -0.90
C GLU A 44 6.94 -6.60 -1.93
N VAL A 45 6.43 -5.48 -1.45
CA VAL A 45 5.97 -4.35 -2.25
C VAL A 45 6.73 -3.09 -1.88
N VAL A 46 6.90 -2.19 -2.84
CA VAL A 46 7.46 -0.86 -2.60
C VAL A 46 6.30 0.13 -2.52
N LEU A 47 6.25 0.91 -1.46
CA LEU A 47 5.22 1.93 -1.25
C LEU A 47 5.54 3.17 -2.09
N GLY A 48 4.97 3.26 -3.28
CA GLY A 48 5.17 4.38 -4.20
C GLY A 48 6.66 4.73 -4.37
N HIS A 49 6.97 6.03 -4.32
CA HIS A 49 8.34 6.54 -4.38
C HIS A 49 9.00 6.73 -3.00
N THR A 50 8.40 6.24 -1.90
CA THR A 50 8.96 6.40 -0.53
C THR A 50 10.23 5.57 -0.31
N GLY A 51 10.48 4.56 -1.13
CA GLY A 51 11.54 3.58 -0.93
C GLY A 51 11.29 2.60 0.22
N ILE A 52 10.14 2.67 0.88
CA ILE A 52 9.76 1.74 1.95
C ILE A 52 9.32 0.42 1.32
N ARG A 53 9.97 -0.68 1.72
CA ARG A 53 9.62 -2.04 1.33
C ARG A 53 8.90 -2.73 2.48
N THR A 54 7.79 -3.39 2.18
CA THR A 54 6.96 -4.04 3.20
C THR A 54 6.15 -5.19 2.61
N SER A 55 5.35 -5.89 3.41
CA SER A 55 4.43 -6.91 2.90
C SER A 55 3.18 -6.29 2.27
N ARG A 56 2.59 -6.97 1.28
CA ARG A 56 1.34 -6.58 0.62
C ARG A 56 0.18 -6.46 1.60
N LEU A 57 0.03 -7.42 2.51
CA LEU A 57 -0.96 -7.35 3.58
C LEU A 57 -0.34 -6.69 4.82
N ALA A 58 -0.98 -5.64 5.28
CA ALA A 58 -0.70 -5.03 6.58
C ALA A 58 -1.60 -5.64 7.66
N MET A 59 -1.02 -5.87 8.83
CA MET A 59 -1.74 -6.28 10.03
C MET A 59 -2.39 -5.05 10.66
N GLY A 60 -3.70 -4.90 10.43
CA GLY A 60 -4.49 -3.80 10.97
C GLY A 60 -4.80 -3.98 12.45
N THR A 61 -4.70 -2.92 13.22
CA THR A 61 -5.00 -2.92 14.66
C THR A 61 -6.21 -2.03 15.02
N GLY A 62 -6.96 -1.57 14.02
CA GLY A 62 -7.94 -0.50 14.18
C GLY A 62 -9.36 -0.80 13.68
N THR A 63 -9.81 -2.08 13.67
CA THR A 63 -11.20 -2.37 13.33
C THR A 63 -12.13 -1.70 14.35
N ILE A 64 -13.03 -0.82 13.85
CA ILE A 64 -13.89 0.05 14.69
C ILE A 64 -13.05 0.80 15.74
N GLY A 65 -11.85 1.29 15.32
CA GLY A 65 -10.90 1.96 16.20
C GLY A 65 -11.26 3.42 16.42
N TYR A 66 -11.55 3.78 17.68
CA TYR A 66 -11.86 5.13 18.12
C TYR A 66 -11.75 5.26 19.64
N GLY A 67 -11.40 6.46 20.13
CA GLY A 67 -11.40 6.75 21.57
C GLY A 67 -10.40 5.92 22.38
N GLY A 68 -9.28 5.56 21.80
CA GLY A 68 -8.22 4.80 22.46
C GLY A 68 -8.46 3.28 22.50
N ALA A 69 -9.39 2.76 21.70
CA ALA A 69 -9.69 1.34 21.64
C ALA A 69 -10.10 0.88 20.23
N SER A 70 -9.94 -0.40 19.93
CA SER A 70 -10.38 -1.08 18.72
C SER A 70 -10.83 -2.51 19.04
N ASN A 71 -11.41 -3.23 18.08
CA ASN A 71 -11.69 -4.66 18.30
C ASN A 71 -10.42 -5.41 18.68
N GLN A 72 -9.30 -5.14 18.00
CA GLN A 72 -8.03 -5.80 18.28
C GLN A 72 -7.50 -5.48 19.68
N THR A 73 -7.53 -4.21 20.11
CA THR A 73 -7.03 -3.84 21.45
C THR A 73 -7.90 -4.40 22.57
N ARG A 74 -9.20 -4.63 22.34
CA ARG A 74 -10.11 -5.30 23.31
C ARG A 74 -9.79 -6.77 23.54
N LEU A 75 -9.03 -7.42 22.64
CA LEU A 75 -8.52 -8.79 22.88
C LEU A 75 -7.54 -8.85 24.06
N GLY A 76 -6.94 -7.71 24.44
CA GLY A 76 -5.90 -7.63 25.45
C GLY A 76 -4.49 -7.80 24.87
N THR A 77 -3.49 -7.56 25.72
CA THR A 77 -2.08 -7.47 25.28
C THR A 77 -1.57 -8.76 24.67
N SER A 78 -1.73 -9.89 25.37
CA SER A 78 -1.14 -11.15 24.93
C SER A 78 -1.73 -11.64 23.59
N PRO A 79 -3.07 -11.70 23.38
CA PRO A 79 -3.63 -12.15 22.11
C PRO A 79 -3.24 -11.28 20.93
N LEU A 80 -3.37 -9.95 21.03
CA LEU A 80 -3.03 -9.06 19.93
C LEU A 80 -1.53 -9.09 19.61
N THR A 81 -0.67 -9.04 20.64
CA THR A 81 0.78 -9.15 20.43
C THR A 81 1.13 -10.46 19.72
N ARG A 82 0.49 -11.58 20.09
CA ARG A 82 0.72 -12.87 19.47
C ARG A 82 0.32 -12.88 17.99
N ILE A 83 -0.84 -12.32 17.63
CA ILE A 83 -1.26 -12.18 16.22
C ILE A 83 -0.21 -11.44 15.40
N LEU A 84 0.36 -10.35 15.95
CA LEU A 84 1.38 -9.57 15.27
C LEU A 84 2.72 -10.33 15.13
N VAL A 85 3.14 -11.03 16.19
CA VAL A 85 4.39 -11.80 16.25
C VAL A 85 4.33 -13.01 15.32
N ASP A 86 3.25 -13.79 15.39
CA ASP A 86 3.06 -14.97 14.54
C ASP A 86 2.90 -14.54 13.06
N GLY A 87 2.21 -13.40 12.81
CA GLY A 87 2.11 -12.83 11.47
C GLY A 87 3.47 -12.54 10.84
N TYR A 88 4.41 -12.06 11.64
CA TYR A 88 5.78 -11.84 11.17
C TYR A 88 6.56 -13.15 11.01
N HIS A 89 6.65 -13.98 12.06
CA HIS A 89 7.53 -15.14 12.07
C HIS A 89 7.04 -16.31 11.22
N GLU A 90 5.73 -16.57 11.24
CA GLU A 90 5.14 -17.71 10.55
C GLU A 90 4.67 -17.36 9.13
N ASN A 91 4.23 -16.13 8.93
CA ASN A 91 3.57 -15.73 7.69
C ASN A 91 4.33 -14.65 6.88
N GLY A 92 5.45 -14.14 7.37
CA GLY A 92 6.29 -13.16 6.68
C GLY A 92 5.64 -11.77 6.51
N LEU A 93 4.61 -11.44 7.31
CA LEU A 93 3.98 -10.12 7.27
C LEU A 93 4.88 -9.09 7.96
N ARG A 94 5.12 -7.98 7.30
CA ARG A 94 6.10 -6.97 7.73
C ARG A 94 5.50 -5.57 7.86
N PHE A 95 4.19 -5.43 7.83
CA PHE A 95 3.52 -4.15 7.86
C PHE A 95 2.51 -4.09 9.00
N PHE A 96 2.72 -3.16 9.95
CA PHE A 96 1.84 -2.90 11.09
C PHE A 96 1.12 -1.58 10.87
N ASP A 97 -0.22 -1.62 10.83
CA ASP A 97 -1.07 -0.45 10.71
C ASP A 97 -1.73 -0.14 12.06
N SER A 98 -1.34 0.99 12.64
CA SER A 98 -1.80 1.49 13.93
C SER A 98 -2.32 2.94 13.82
N ALA A 99 -2.84 3.47 14.89
CA ALA A 99 -3.15 4.89 15.06
C ALA A 99 -3.24 5.24 16.55
N ASP A 100 -3.10 6.52 16.87
CA ASP A 100 -3.31 7.05 18.21
C ASP A 100 -4.71 6.69 18.75
N SER A 101 -5.74 7.01 17.98
CA SER A 101 -7.13 6.74 18.36
C SER A 101 -7.50 5.25 18.53
N TYR A 102 -6.64 4.33 18.10
CA TYR A 102 -6.86 2.89 18.30
C TYR A 102 -6.33 2.40 19.65
N GLY A 103 -5.44 3.17 20.31
CA GLY A 103 -4.77 2.76 21.53
C GLY A 103 -3.85 1.55 21.34
N SER A 104 -3.39 1.31 20.10
CA SER A 104 -2.69 0.07 19.75
C SER A 104 -1.16 0.13 19.90
N HIS A 105 -0.57 1.30 20.13
CA HIS A 105 0.89 1.45 20.26
C HIS A 105 1.52 0.52 21.30
N PRO A 106 0.97 0.34 22.51
CA PRO A 106 1.58 -0.56 23.50
C PRO A 106 1.62 -2.04 23.05
N TYR A 107 0.64 -2.47 22.25
CA TYR A 107 0.57 -3.82 21.70
C TYR A 107 1.58 -4.03 20.59
N VAL A 108 1.71 -3.04 19.70
CA VAL A 108 2.75 -3.02 18.66
C VAL A 108 4.15 -2.99 19.31
N ALA A 109 4.34 -2.18 20.35
CA ALA A 109 5.60 -2.15 21.12
C ALA A 109 5.94 -3.53 21.71
N ALA A 110 4.95 -4.24 22.27
CA ALA A 110 5.16 -5.58 22.80
C ALA A 110 5.57 -6.59 21.71
N ALA A 111 5.04 -6.46 20.49
CA ALA A 111 5.46 -7.25 19.34
C ALA A 111 6.88 -6.87 18.88
N LEU A 112 7.21 -5.58 18.82
CA LEU A 112 8.53 -5.09 18.41
C LEU A 112 9.68 -5.49 19.36
N LYS A 113 9.38 -5.92 20.60
CA LYS A 113 10.38 -6.54 21.49
C LYS A 113 10.79 -7.95 21.03
N GLN A 114 10.03 -8.57 20.15
CA GLN A 114 10.23 -9.95 19.67
C GLN A 114 10.55 -9.98 18.16
N ILE A 115 10.54 -8.83 17.49
CA ILE A 115 10.75 -8.70 16.05
C ILE A 115 11.82 -7.62 15.82
N PRO A 116 12.82 -7.86 14.96
CA PRO A 116 13.81 -6.83 14.62
C PRO A 116 13.11 -5.60 14.01
N ARG A 117 13.34 -4.42 14.60
CA ARG A 117 12.65 -3.17 14.22
C ARG A 117 12.87 -2.79 12.75
N ASP A 118 14.06 -3.04 12.23
CA ASP A 118 14.45 -2.73 10.86
C ASP A 118 13.81 -3.65 9.80
N LYS A 119 13.17 -4.74 10.23
CA LYS A 119 12.50 -5.71 9.35
C LYS A 119 11.01 -5.47 9.16
N VAL A 120 10.46 -4.49 9.85
CA VAL A 120 9.03 -4.19 9.78
C VAL A 120 8.78 -2.71 9.52
N THR A 121 7.67 -2.44 8.85
CA THR A 121 7.13 -1.10 8.63
C THR A 121 6.05 -0.82 9.66
N VAL A 122 6.17 0.27 10.38
CA VAL A 122 5.15 0.76 11.33
C VAL A 122 4.51 2.01 10.75
N LEU A 123 3.21 1.93 10.50
CA LEU A 123 2.37 3.07 10.15
C LEU A 123 1.53 3.45 11.36
N THR A 124 1.51 4.74 11.68
CA THR A 124 0.59 5.31 12.66
C THR A 124 -0.02 6.61 12.17
N LYS A 125 -0.98 7.15 12.92
CA LYS A 125 -1.77 8.31 12.52
C LYS A 125 -2.00 9.21 13.72
N THR A 126 -1.96 10.53 13.49
CA THR A 126 -2.28 11.55 14.51
C THR A 126 -3.65 12.17 14.24
N ASP A 127 -4.46 12.29 15.29
CA ASP A 127 -5.74 12.99 15.27
C ASP A 127 -5.61 14.47 15.67
N THR A 128 -4.41 14.89 16.07
CA THR A 128 -4.11 16.26 16.50
C THR A 128 -4.13 17.23 15.33
N ARG A 129 -4.76 18.39 15.53
CA ARG A 129 -4.99 19.40 14.49
C ARG A 129 -4.23 20.72 14.72
N ASN A 130 -3.15 20.70 15.48
CA ASN A 130 -2.26 21.84 15.66
C ASN A 130 -0.80 21.42 15.65
N PRO A 131 0.13 22.29 15.18
CA PRO A 131 1.55 21.94 15.02
C PRO A 131 2.25 21.53 16.31
N ALA A 132 2.00 22.21 17.43
CA ALA A 132 2.64 21.92 18.70
C ALA A 132 2.23 20.54 19.23
N GLY A 133 0.95 20.21 19.13
CA GLY A 133 0.43 18.92 19.53
C GLY A 133 0.97 17.78 18.64
N VAL A 134 1.12 17.98 17.32
CA VAL A 134 1.72 16.95 16.44
C VAL A 134 3.18 16.71 16.80
N ARG A 135 3.96 17.74 17.16
CA ARG A 135 5.33 17.53 17.69
C ARG A 135 5.32 16.67 18.95
N ALA A 136 4.44 16.98 19.88
CA ALA A 136 4.29 16.19 21.11
C ALA A 136 3.83 14.75 20.81
N ASP A 137 2.93 14.55 19.85
CA ASP A 137 2.49 13.22 19.40
C ASP A 137 3.67 12.40 18.84
N LEU A 138 4.50 12.98 17.99
CA LEU A 138 5.66 12.27 17.43
C LEU A 138 6.62 11.76 18.51
N ASP A 139 6.86 12.55 19.54
CA ASP A 139 7.70 12.15 20.67
C ASP A 139 7.02 11.07 21.52
N ARG A 140 5.72 11.26 21.81
CA ARG A 140 4.90 10.30 22.54
C ARG A 140 4.79 8.97 21.81
N PHE A 141 4.49 8.96 20.50
CA PHE A 141 4.35 7.76 19.69
C PHE A 141 5.63 6.94 19.67
N ARG A 142 6.78 7.58 19.49
CA ARG A 142 8.09 6.89 19.56
C ARG A 142 8.33 6.26 20.93
N LYS A 143 7.98 6.96 21.99
CA LYS A 143 8.09 6.45 23.37
C LYS A 143 7.14 5.28 23.61
N GLU A 144 5.88 5.39 23.19
CA GLU A 144 4.86 4.33 23.33
C GLU A 144 5.22 3.08 22.54
N LEU A 145 5.74 3.26 21.32
CA LEU A 145 6.20 2.18 20.45
C LEU A 145 7.57 1.61 20.84
N GLY A 146 8.34 2.34 21.63
CA GLY A 146 9.70 1.96 22.01
C GLY A 146 10.69 1.99 20.85
N VAL A 147 10.59 2.99 19.97
CA VAL A 147 11.38 3.09 18.73
C VAL A 147 12.02 4.48 18.57
N ASP A 148 13.14 4.53 17.84
CA ASP A 148 13.81 5.80 17.53
C ASP A 148 13.14 6.53 16.36
N TYR A 149 12.55 5.80 15.41
CA TYR A 149 11.86 6.34 14.25
C TYR A 149 10.56 5.57 13.94
N ILE A 150 9.65 6.22 13.23
CA ILE A 150 8.42 5.62 12.71
C ILE A 150 8.49 5.64 11.18
N ASP A 151 8.06 4.56 10.51
CA ASP A 151 8.16 4.52 9.05
C ASP A 151 7.18 5.46 8.38
N ILE A 152 5.91 5.45 8.80
CA ILE A 152 4.86 6.27 8.17
C ILE A 152 4.00 6.93 9.24
N VAL A 153 3.85 8.25 9.15
CA VAL A 153 2.90 9.00 9.99
C VAL A 153 1.91 9.75 9.11
N LEU A 154 0.61 9.49 9.33
CA LEU A 154 -0.47 10.11 8.58
C LEU A 154 -1.25 11.13 9.43
N ILE A 155 -1.75 12.19 8.78
CA ILE A 155 -2.85 12.99 9.33
C ILE A 155 -4.10 12.14 9.21
N HIS A 156 -4.72 11.80 10.35
CA HIS A 156 -5.81 10.84 10.42
C HIS A 156 -7.16 11.46 10.05
N CYS A 157 -8.04 10.70 9.41
CA CYS A 157 -9.46 11.02 9.19
C CYS A 157 -9.70 12.43 8.61
N VAL A 158 -8.99 12.77 7.52
CA VAL A 158 -9.16 14.08 6.88
C VAL A 158 -10.45 14.10 6.05
N THR A 159 -11.33 15.05 6.35
CA THR A 159 -12.62 15.23 5.69
C THR A 159 -12.74 16.53 4.90
N GLU A 160 -11.97 17.54 5.26
CA GLU A 160 -12.01 18.87 4.66
C GLU A 160 -11.33 18.92 3.30
N SER A 161 -11.97 19.53 2.31
CA SER A 161 -11.39 19.67 0.97
C SER A 161 -10.24 20.68 0.90
N ASP A 162 -10.19 21.61 1.86
CA ASP A 162 -9.17 22.66 1.99
C ASP A 162 -8.05 22.31 3.00
N TRP A 163 -7.97 21.03 3.40
CA TRP A 163 -7.06 20.59 4.45
C TRP A 163 -5.58 20.92 4.17
N THR A 164 -5.16 20.98 2.92
CA THR A 164 -3.78 21.33 2.56
C THR A 164 -3.40 22.76 2.95
N THR A 165 -4.37 23.67 2.98
CA THR A 165 -4.21 25.02 3.51
C THR A 165 -4.39 25.05 5.03
N ARG A 166 -5.49 24.45 5.50
CA ARG A 166 -5.86 24.45 6.93
C ARG A 166 -4.81 23.78 7.81
N TYR A 167 -4.22 22.68 7.35
CA TYR A 167 -3.23 21.88 8.10
C TYR A 167 -1.79 22.12 7.67
N ARG A 168 -1.51 23.24 6.98
CA ARG A 168 -0.16 23.57 6.51
C ARG A 168 0.90 23.45 7.60
N GLY A 169 0.66 24.02 8.79
CA GLY A 169 1.60 23.93 9.90
C GLY A 169 1.86 22.49 10.40
N ILE A 170 0.86 21.60 10.31
CA ILE A 170 1.02 20.16 10.61
C ILE A 170 1.87 19.50 9.53
N MET A 171 1.63 19.81 8.26
CA MET A 171 2.42 19.31 7.13
C MET A 171 3.89 19.71 7.27
N ASP A 172 4.16 20.95 7.68
CA ASP A 172 5.51 21.45 7.90
C ASP A 172 6.22 20.70 9.05
N VAL A 173 5.50 20.39 10.15
CA VAL A 173 6.03 19.58 11.26
C VAL A 173 6.39 18.17 10.79
N LEU A 174 5.53 17.51 10.02
CA LEU A 174 5.81 16.16 9.53
C LEU A 174 6.96 16.16 8.51
N SER A 175 7.05 17.19 7.66
CA SER A 175 8.18 17.37 6.74
C SER A 175 9.51 17.57 7.50
N GLU A 176 9.52 18.38 8.55
CA GLU A 176 10.68 18.58 9.41
C GLU A 176 11.08 17.26 10.12
N ALA A 177 10.10 16.52 10.63
CA ALA A 177 10.33 15.22 11.26
C ALA A 177 10.96 14.21 10.28
N LYS A 178 10.54 14.23 9.01
CA LYS A 178 11.14 13.41 7.96
C LYS A 178 12.59 13.83 7.69
N GLN A 179 12.86 15.13 7.56
CA GLN A 179 14.23 15.63 7.35
C GLN A 179 15.17 15.25 8.51
N LYS A 180 14.65 15.17 9.73
CA LYS A 180 15.40 14.74 10.91
C LYS A 180 15.50 13.21 11.07
N GLY A 181 14.90 12.43 10.20
CA GLY A 181 14.86 10.96 10.29
C GLY A 181 13.96 10.42 11.40
N VAL A 182 13.12 11.26 12.02
CA VAL A 182 12.14 10.85 13.03
C VAL A 182 11.02 10.03 12.39
N ILE A 183 10.65 10.36 11.14
CA ILE A 183 9.77 9.56 10.31
C ILE A 183 10.40 9.34 8.94
N ARG A 184 9.98 8.28 8.20
CA ARG A 184 10.49 8.01 6.86
C ARG A 184 9.57 8.54 5.76
N ALA A 185 8.25 8.53 5.99
CA ALA A 185 7.25 9.07 5.06
C ALA A 185 6.07 9.67 5.82
N HIS A 186 5.38 10.58 5.15
CA HIS A 186 4.17 11.23 5.66
C HIS A 186 3.04 11.22 4.62
N GLY A 187 1.84 11.49 5.08
CA GLY A 187 0.67 11.55 4.21
C GLY A 187 -0.63 11.71 4.98
N VAL A 188 -1.69 11.14 4.44
CA VAL A 188 -3.05 11.31 4.97
C VAL A 188 -3.83 10.00 4.96
N SER A 189 -4.91 9.99 5.72
CA SER A 189 -5.99 9.01 5.65
C SER A 189 -7.27 9.80 5.34
N CYS A 190 -7.70 9.77 4.08
CA CYS A 190 -8.83 10.54 3.61
C CYS A 190 -10.16 9.89 3.97
N HIS A 191 -11.16 10.74 4.35
CA HIS A 191 -12.51 10.31 4.72
C HIS A 191 -13.59 11.15 4.02
N SER A 192 -13.27 11.77 2.89
CA SER A 192 -14.20 12.38 1.94
C SER A 192 -13.56 12.46 0.56
N ILE A 193 -14.37 12.50 -0.48
CA ILE A 193 -13.88 12.65 -1.85
C ILE A 193 -13.22 14.02 -2.07
N GLY A 194 -13.65 15.06 -1.36
CA GLY A 194 -13.00 16.37 -1.39
C GLY A 194 -11.59 16.32 -0.83
N ALA A 195 -11.39 15.66 0.31
CA ALA A 195 -10.08 15.44 0.92
C ALA A 195 -9.18 14.57 0.03
N LEU A 196 -9.72 13.50 -0.57
CA LEU A 196 -8.97 12.60 -1.46
C LEU A 196 -8.50 13.33 -2.73
N ARG A 197 -9.34 14.18 -3.34
CA ARG A 197 -8.95 15.00 -4.48
C ARG A 197 -7.87 16.02 -4.12
N ALA A 198 -7.97 16.64 -2.93
CA ALA A 198 -6.93 17.54 -2.44
C ALA A 198 -5.61 16.79 -2.18
N ALA A 199 -5.67 15.54 -1.67
CA ALA A 199 -4.50 14.69 -1.51
C ALA A 199 -3.87 14.31 -2.87
N ALA A 200 -4.69 14.03 -3.88
CA ALA A 200 -4.21 13.78 -5.25
C ALA A 200 -3.47 14.98 -5.83
N ALA A 201 -3.98 16.19 -5.62
CA ALA A 201 -3.37 17.43 -6.10
C ALA A 201 -2.13 17.88 -5.31
N SER A 202 -1.96 17.43 -4.06
CA SER A 202 -0.88 17.89 -3.19
C SER A 202 0.42 17.12 -3.43
N PRO A 203 1.54 17.78 -3.81
CA PRO A 203 2.83 17.11 -3.93
C PRO A 203 3.41 16.66 -2.57
N TRP A 204 2.87 17.16 -1.47
CA TRP A 204 3.30 16.81 -0.13
C TRP A 204 2.92 15.39 0.27
N VAL A 205 1.80 14.85 -0.26
CA VAL A 205 1.32 13.51 0.09
C VAL A 205 2.22 12.45 -0.55
N GLU A 206 2.88 11.66 0.26
CA GLU A 206 3.68 10.50 -0.16
C GLU A 206 2.91 9.19 -0.01
N VAL A 207 2.08 9.09 1.04
CA VAL A 207 1.26 7.90 1.35
C VAL A 207 -0.19 8.32 1.57
N ASP A 208 -1.13 7.66 0.93
CA ASP A 208 -2.57 7.78 1.24
C ASP A 208 -3.13 6.42 1.66
N LEU A 209 -3.84 6.43 2.79
CA LEU A 209 -4.59 5.29 3.28
C LEU A 209 -6.05 5.44 2.84
N VAL A 210 -6.41 4.78 1.74
CA VAL A 210 -7.67 4.98 1.00
C VAL A 210 -8.69 3.88 1.31
N ARG A 211 -9.96 4.28 1.42
CA ARG A 211 -11.08 3.34 1.60
C ARG A 211 -11.48 2.72 0.27
N LEU A 212 -11.42 1.39 0.15
CA LEU A 212 -11.70 0.69 -1.10
C LEU A 212 -12.38 -0.67 -0.87
N ASN A 213 -13.56 -0.87 -1.46
CA ASN A 213 -14.25 -2.14 -1.51
C ASN A 213 -15.27 -2.16 -2.68
N PRO A 214 -15.80 -3.34 -3.09
CA PRO A 214 -16.63 -3.45 -4.28
C PRO A 214 -18.04 -2.83 -4.17
N ILE A 215 -18.52 -2.54 -2.97
CA ILE A 215 -19.90 -2.05 -2.76
C ILE A 215 -19.95 -0.58 -2.34
N GLY A 216 -18.79 0.11 -2.27
CA GLY A 216 -18.72 1.51 -1.87
C GLY A 216 -19.00 1.77 -0.37
N SER A 217 -19.12 0.72 0.45
CA SER A 217 -19.43 0.87 1.87
C SER A 217 -18.32 1.60 2.61
N HIS A 218 -18.70 2.66 3.34
CA HIS A 218 -17.76 3.53 4.07
C HIS A 218 -16.63 4.11 3.20
N MET A 219 -16.84 4.23 1.90
CA MET A 219 -15.89 4.85 0.97
C MET A 219 -16.10 6.36 0.85
N ASP A 220 -15.16 7.04 0.21
CA ASP A 220 -15.19 8.50 0.02
C ASP A 220 -16.16 8.93 -1.09
N ALA A 221 -16.42 8.05 -2.03
CA ALA A 221 -17.40 8.12 -3.11
C ALA A 221 -17.67 6.69 -3.61
N ASP A 222 -18.40 6.56 -4.72
CA ASP A 222 -18.52 5.28 -5.43
C ASP A 222 -17.12 4.73 -5.84
N PRO A 223 -17.01 3.42 -6.02
CA PRO A 223 -15.71 2.79 -6.28
C PRO A 223 -14.99 3.34 -7.51
N ASP A 224 -15.69 3.59 -8.61
CA ASP A 224 -15.08 4.04 -9.85
C ASP A 224 -14.51 5.45 -9.70
N THR A 225 -15.22 6.34 -9.02
CA THR A 225 -14.75 7.69 -8.69
C THR A 225 -13.49 7.62 -7.84
N VAL A 226 -13.47 6.81 -6.77
CA VAL A 226 -12.29 6.66 -5.91
C VAL A 226 -11.11 6.09 -6.71
N ILE A 227 -11.32 5.01 -7.48
CA ILE A 227 -10.28 4.39 -8.30
C ILE A 227 -9.70 5.39 -9.30
N SER A 228 -10.54 6.23 -9.93
CA SER A 228 -10.07 7.25 -10.87
C SER A 228 -9.09 8.24 -10.22
N VAL A 229 -9.43 8.75 -9.02
CA VAL A 229 -8.55 9.66 -8.28
C VAL A 229 -7.27 8.95 -7.83
N VAL A 230 -7.37 7.73 -7.34
CA VAL A 230 -6.21 6.94 -6.89
C VAL A 230 -5.27 6.60 -8.04
N LYS A 231 -5.79 6.29 -9.25
CA LYS A 231 -4.96 6.12 -10.45
C LYS A 231 -4.12 7.37 -10.74
N GLN A 232 -4.71 8.56 -10.63
CA GLN A 232 -3.96 9.82 -10.77
C GLN A 232 -2.85 9.95 -9.72
N MET A 233 -3.11 9.58 -8.46
CA MET A 233 -2.11 9.59 -7.40
C MET A 233 -0.93 8.65 -7.69
N ARG A 234 -1.22 7.46 -8.20
CA ARG A 234 -0.19 6.49 -8.59
C ARG A 234 0.72 6.99 -9.71
N THR A 235 0.17 7.68 -10.72
CA THR A 235 1.02 8.27 -11.79
C THR A 235 2.00 9.31 -11.28
N GLN A 236 1.74 9.86 -10.09
CA GLN A 236 2.62 10.80 -9.39
C GLN A 236 3.60 10.11 -8.43
N GLY A 237 3.58 8.76 -8.37
CA GLY A 237 4.43 7.98 -7.48
C GLY A 237 4.01 7.94 -6.02
N LYS A 238 2.79 8.35 -5.69
CA LYS A 238 2.26 8.24 -4.32
C LYS A 238 1.98 6.79 -3.97
N ALA A 239 2.29 6.42 -2.73
CA ALA A 239 1.96 5.12 -2.18
C ALA A 239 0.47 5.06 -1.82
N ILE A 240 -0.18 3.97 -2.22
CA ILE A 240 -1.60 3.76 -1.94
C ILE A 240 -1.76 2.50 -1.10
N VAL A 241 -2.23 2.69 0.12
CA VAL A 241 -2.58 1.59 1.04
C VAL A 241 -4.09 1.50 1.15
N GLY A 242 -4.67 0.37 0.79
CA GLY A 242 -6.12 0.16 0.89
C GLY A 242 -6.56 -0.12 2.32
N MET A 243 -7.65 0.48 2.77
CA MET A 243 -8.32 0.14 4.02
C MET A 243 -9.81 -0.11 3.80
N LYS A 244 -10.49 -0.64 4.81
CA LYS A 244 -11.92 -1.00 4.76
C LYS A 244 -12.27 -1.92 3.60
N ILE A 245 -11.35 -2.81 3.24
CA ILE A 245 -11.52 -3.80 2.18
C ILE A 245 -12.77 -4.67 2.41
N LEU A 246 -13.05 -5.00 3.67
CA LEU A 246 -14.24 -5.76 4.08
C LEU A 246 -15.44 -4.86 4.44
N GLY A 247 -15.46 -3.59 3.97
CA GLY A 247 -16.57 -2.67 4.22
C GLY A 247 -16.88 -2.46 5.70
N GLN A 248 -15.86 -2.48 6.57
CA GLN A 248 -16.02 -2.38 8.03
C GLN A 248 -16.96 -3.45 8.63
N GLY A 249 -17.07 -4.60 7.96
CA GLY A 249 -17.91 -5.75 8.35
C GLY A 249 -19.09 -6.01 7.42
N ASP A 250 -19.46 -5.09 6.53
CA ASP A 250 -20.59 -5.30 5.59
C ASP A 250 -20.32 -6.44 4.61
N LEU A 251 -19.03 -6.70 4.33
CA LEU A 251 -18.56 -7.79 3.45
C LEU A 251 -18.01 -9.00 4.23
N ARG A 252 -18.28 -9.12 5.53
CA ARG A 252 -17.79 -10.23 6.35
C ARG A 252 -18.18 -11.61 5.83
N ASN A 253 -19.29 -11.71 5.11
CA ASN A 253 -19.77 -12.96 4.49
C ASN A 253 -19.23 -13.16 3.05
N LYS A 254 -18.48 -12.19 2.51
CA LYS A 254 -17.93 -12.21 1.14
C LYS A 254 -16.45 -11.77 1.11
N PRO A 255 -15.61 -12.22 2.06
CA PRO A 255 -14.24 -11.71 2.17
C PRO A 255 -13.39 -12.00 0.93
N SER A 256 -13.54 -13.17 0.29
CA SER A 256 -12.81 -13.51 -0.93
C SER A 256 -13.17 -12.61 -2.11
N GLU A 257 -14.44 -12.22 -2.25
CA GLU A 257 -14.90 -11.29 -3.29
C GLU A 257 -14.27 -9.90 -3.07
N ALA A 258 -14.30 -9.41 -1.83
CA ALA A 258 -13.74 -8.10 -1.47
C ALA A 258 -12.22 -8.04 -1.67
N ILE A 259 -11.48 -9.06 -1.25
CA ILE A 259 -10.02 -9.13 -1.41
C ILE A 259 -9.64 -9.23 -2.89
N ARG A 260 -10.32 -10.11 -3.65
CA ARG A 260 -10.10 -10.23 -5.10
C ARG A 260 -10.36 -8.91 -5.82
N TYR A 261 -11.45 -8.23 -5.49
CA TYR A 261 -11.74 -6.92 -6.04
C TYR A 261 -10.61 -5.93 -5.75
N ALA A 262 -10.21 -5.78 -4.50
CA ALA A 262 -9.14 -4.85 -4.11
C ALA A 262 -7.84 -5.11 -4.89
N LEU A 263 -7.43 -6.38 -5.02
CA LEU A 263 -6.23 -6.78 -5.76
C LEU A 263 -6.37 -6.57 -7.27
N SER A 264 -7.56 -6.86 -7.84
CA SER A 264 -7.79 -6.75 -9.29
C SER A 264 -7.79 -5.30 -9.79
N THR A 265 -8.07 -4.31 -8.94
CA THR A 265 -8.05 -2.89 -9.33
C THR A 265 -6.67 -2.42 -9.79
N GLY A 266 -5.60 -3.07 -9.33
CA GLY A 266 -4.22 -2.71 -9.64
C GLY A 266 -3.78 -1.34 -9.11
N VAL A 267 -4.59 -0.68 -8.26
CA VAL A 267 -4.29 0.66 -7.75
C VAL A 267 -3.63 0.66 -6.37
N LEU A 268 -3.65 -0.45 -5.66
CA LEU A 268 -3.07 -0.56 -4.32
C LEU A 268 -1.63 -1.09 -4.39
N ASP A 269 -0.72 -0.49 -3.62
CA ASP A 269 0.59 -1.09 -3.33
C ASP A 269 0.46 -2.16 -2.24
N ALA A 270 -0.27 -1.83 -1.18
CA ALA A 270 -0.58 -2.69 -0.05
C ALA A 270 -2.02 -2.44 0.44
N PHE A 271 -2.51 -3.27 1.34
CA PHE A 271 -3.80 -3.04 2.01
C PHE A 271 -3.77 -3.57 3.43
N THR A 272 -4.63 -3.02 4.29
CA THR A 272 -4.72 -3.37 5.71
C THR A 272 -6.04 -4.04 6.04
N VAL A 273 -5.97 -5.14 6.79
CA VAL A 273 -7.12 -5.81 7.40
C VAL A 273 -6.76 -6.21 8.82
N GLY A 274 -7.64 -5.94 9.78
CA GLY A 274 -7.46 -6.38 11.16
C GLY A 274 -8.03 -7.78 11.37
N ALA A 275 -7.26 -8.66 11.99
CA ALA A 275 -7.70 -9.96 12.48
C ALA A 275 -7.91 -9.93 13.99
N GLU A 276 -8.89 -10.67 14.49
CA GLU A 276 -9.20 -10.81 15.93
C GLU A 276 -8.73 -12.15 16.48
N SER A 277 -8.15 -13.00 15.63
CA SER A 277 -7.53 -14.27 16.01
C SER A 277 -6.47 -14.69 14.99
N GLN A 278 -5.57 -15.61 15.39
CA GLN A 278 -4.62 -16.25 14.47
C GLN A 278 -5.33 -16.98 13.33
N LYS A 279 -6.48 -17.62 13.64
CA LYS A 279 -7.29 -18.30 12.62
C LYS A 279 -7.80 -17.34 11.56
N GLU A 280 -8.29 -16.16 11.96
CA GLU A 280 -8.74 -15.12 11.00
C GLU A 280 -7.57 -14.58 10.19
N GLN A 281 -6.41 -14.36 10.80
CA GLN A 281 -5.22 -13.93 10.08
C GLN A 281 -4.81 -14.94 9.01
N ASN A 282 -4.77 -16.22 9.35
CA ASN A 282 -4.43 -17.29 8.42
C ASN A 282 -5.47 -17.39 7.28
N ASP A 283 -6.77 -17.29 7.58
CA ASP A 283 -7.85 -17.25 6.59
C ASP A 283 -7.69 -16.07 5.61
N LEU A 284 -7.33 -14.87 6.11
CA LEU A 284 -7.05 -13.72 5.26
C LEU A 284 -5.86 -13.97 4.32
N ILE A 285 -4.80 -14.58 4.81
CA ILE A 285 -3.60 -14.91 4.03
C ILE A 285 -3.94 -15.90 2.92
N GLU A 286 -4.68 -16.96 3.23
CA GLU A 286 -5.14 -17.95 2.27
C GLU A 286 -6.02 -17.32 1.17
N ARG A 287 -6.90 -16.38 1.54
CA ARG A 287 -7.76 -15.66 0.57
C ARG A 287 -6.97 -14.75 -0.35
N VAL A 288 -5.90 -14.14 0.12
CA VAL A 288 -4.99 -13.34 -0.72
C VAL A 288 -4.31 -14.25 -1.76
N ALA A 289 -3.88 -15.44 -1.34
CA ALA A 289 -3.24 -16.42 -2.24
C ALA A 289 -4.21 -17.02 -3.26
N ALA A 290 -5.50 -17.05 -2.95
CA ALA A 290 -6.58 -17.55 -3.81
C ALA A 290 -7.22 -16.48 -4.70
N ALA A 291 -6.81 -15.20 -4.60
CA ALA A 291 -7.35 -14.07 -5.36
C ALA A 291 -6.64 -13.91 -6.73
#